data_14a25b4d837cb74afd1d8cd35b2c2456
#
_entry.id   14a25b4d837cb74afd1d8cd35b2c2456
#
_cell.length_a   1.000
_cell.length_b   1.000
_cell.length_c   1.000
_cell.angle_alpha   90.00
_cell.angle_beta   90.00
_cell.angle_gamma   90.00
#
_symmetry.space_group_name_H-M   'P 1'
#
loop_
_entity.id
_entity.type
_entity.pdbx_description
1 polymer ?
#
loop_
_entity_poly.entity_id
_entity_poly.type
_entity_poly.pdbx_seq_one_letter_code
_entity_poly.pdbx_strand_id
1 'polypeptide(L)'
;GLPNMLRGELWEVASGSIFQRMAHSGEYAAILKEHEGQSNTSMEEIEKDLNRSLPEYAAYQTPEGIETLRRVLVAYSWKNRELGYCQAMNIVVAALLIYMSEEQCFWMLDTLCERLLPGYYTQSMSGTLLDQKVFEHLVQQTMPVLHEHFIKYDMQLSIVTLPWLLSLYINSMPMVFAFRIVDCFMAFGSQVLFQVGLAILKINGEAILSVTDDGTLIGLLRNYFRTLGDSAYPESRDERRQQITRFQQLLVIAFREFGIITNDLVDQERKRFRQQIVQEIEGFARRSAIRNLKDYGHFSKAQVSLIYDHVVESIYRARNAPDSLTGGEKPVTVSDPKQDLKEMRVNFTTFRIFLSEMATWARDEYIVMNGLQERIERRIPDQTFARRLFDFWDREHCGSLTLQNIITGLDEIMFLDCDLAGTTAWFFRLHAGGKEKLSKNDVLALSESLLFSTSS
;
A
#
# COMPACT_ATOMS: atom_id res chain seq x y z
N GLY A 1 -12.18 17.97 27.19
CA GLY A 1 -12.22 16.71 26.44
C GLY A 1 -13.41 15.86 26.79
N LEU A 2 -13.65 14.80 26.07
CA LEU A 2 -14.74 13.88 26.36
C LEU A 2 -14.52 13.14 27.68
N PRO A 3 -15.59 12.85 28.45
CA PRO A 3 -15.50 11.97 29.60
C PRO A 3 -15.03 10.56 29.18
N ASN A 4 -14.10 9.99 29.96
CA ASN A 4 -13.51 8.69 29.62
C ASN A 4 -14.58 7.58 29.45
N MET A 5 -15.61 7.57 30.29
CA MET A 5 -16.67 6.55 30.24
C MET A 5 -17.56 6.61 29.00
N LEU A 6 -17.65 7.78 28.35
CA LEU A 6 -18.50 7.99 27.18
C LEU A 6 -17.66 8.05 25.87
N ARG A 7 -16.35 8.01 25.99
CA ARG A 7 -15.45 8.28 24.86
C ARG A 7 -15.67 7.27 23.73
N GLY A 8 -15.71 5.97 24.02
CA GLY A 8 -15.91 4.93 23.03
C GLY A 8 -17.23 5.08 22.27
N GLU A 9 -18.33 5.29 23.01
CA GLU A 9 -19.66 5.49 22.40
C GLU A 9 -19.72 6.75 21.55
N LEU A 10 -19.13 7.85 22.02
CA LEU A 10 -19.12 9.12 21.29
C LEU A 10 -18.24 9.03 20.04
N TRP A 11 -17.13 8.31 20.09
CA TRP A 11 -16.31 8.05 18.91
C TRP A 11 -17.06 7.20 17.88
N GLU A 12 -17.77 6.17 18.33
CA GLU A 12 -18.57 5.29 17.46
C GLU A 12 -19.68 6.09 16.74
N VAL A 13 -20.36 6.98 17.46
CA VAL A 13 -21.40 7.84 16.88
C VAL A 13 -20.80 8.89 15.94
N ALA A 14 -19.77 9.60 16.37
CA ALA A 14 -19.14 10.67 15.58
C ALA A 14 -18.48 10.14 14.29
N SER A 15 -17.82 8.98 14.36
CA SER A 15 -17.26 8.31 13.20
C SER A 15 -18.32 7.64 12.32
N GLY A 16 -19.51 7.35 12.84
CA GLY A 16 -20.56 6.59 12.17
C GLY A 16 -20.28 5.08 12.10
N SER A 17 -19.26 4.56 12.79
CA SER A 17 -18.97 3.13 12.85
C SER A 17 -20.09 2.32 13.52
N ILE A 18 -20.91 2.96 14.37
CA ILE A 18 -22.11 2.39 14.95
C ILE A 18 -23.09 1.85 13.88
N PHE A 19 -23.23 2.56 12.76
CA PHE A 19 -24.14 2.12 11.70
C PHE A 19 -23.62 0.87 11.00
N GLN A 20 -22.30 0.76 10.82
CA GLN A 20 -21.67 -0.45 10.26
C GLN A 20 -21.87 -1.64 11.20
N ARG A 21 -21.60 -1.46 12.48
CA ARG A 21 -21.81 -2.50 13.49
C ARG A 21 -23.26 -2.96 13.57
N MET A 22 -24.23 -2.04 13.52
CA MET A 22 -25.66 -2.39 13.56
C MET A 22 -26.13 -3.09 12.29
N ALA A 23 -25.63 -2.68 11.12
CA ALA A 23 -25.98 -3.27 9.84
C ALA A 23 -25.42 -4.70 9.68
N HIS A 24 -24.29 -5.00 10.32
CA HIS A 24 -23.55 -6.26 10.20
C HIS A 24 -23.40 -6.95 11.57
N SER A 25 -24.48 -6.93 12.34
CA SER A 25 -24.50 -7.52 13.69
C SER A 25 -24.09 -8.99 13.67
N GLY A 26 -23.10 -9.36 14.51
CA GLY A 26 -22.58 -10.71 14.62
C GLY A 26 -21.53 -11.11 13.58
N GLU A 27 -21.23 -10.29 12.59
CA GLU A 27 -20.22 -10.59 11.55
C GLU A 27 -18.82 -10.75 12.16
N TYR A 28 -18.45 -9.92 13.14
CA TYR A 28 -17.18 -10.07 13.86
C TYR A 28 -16.99 -11.45 14.47
N ALA A 29 -18.01 -11.93 15.21
CA ALA A 29 -17.98 -13.25 15.81
C ALA A 29 -18.00 -14.38 14.77
N ALA A 30 -18.73 -14.20 13.65
CA ALA A 30 -18.78 -15.14 12.55
C ALA A 30 -17.41 -15.30 11.88
N ILE A 31 -16.70 -14.19 11.60
CA ILE A 31 -15.35 -14.20 11.01
C ILE A 31 -14.38 -14.97 11.92
N LEU A 32 -14.38 -14.69 13.22
CA LEU A 32 -13.51 -15.39 14.17
C LEU A 32 -13.77 -16.89 14.19
N LYS A 33 -15.04 -17.29 14.15
CA LYS A 33 -15.44 -18.71 14.15
C LYS A 33 -15.11 -19.42 12.84
N GLU A 34 -15.35 -18.76 11.70
CA GLU A 34 -15.09 -19.32 10.37
C GLU A 34 -13.61 -19.59 10.14
N HIS A 35 -12.76 -18.72 10.67
CA HIS A 35 -11.31 -18.81 10.48
C HIS A 35 -10.55 -19.33 11.70
N GLU A 36 -11.26 -19.99 12.64
CA GLU A 36 -10.62 -20.61 13.80
C GLU A 36 -9.60 -21.66 13.36
N GLY A 37 -8.37 -21.54 13.84
CA GLY A 37 -7.26 -22.45 13.50
C GLY A 37 -6.68 -22.26 12.09
N GLN A 38 -7.19 -21.32 11.29
CA GLN A 38 -6.59 -21.00 10.00
C GLN A 38 -5.51 -19.92 10.16
N SER A 39 -4.55 -19.91 9.25
CA SER A 39 -3.52 -18.88 9.19
C SER A 39 -3.59 -18.10 7.89
N ASN A 40 -3.22 -16.82 7.95
CA ASN A 40 -2.99 -15.98 6.79
C ASN A 40 -1.64 -15.25 6.92
N THR A 41 -1.18 -14.64 5.85
CA THR A 41 0.13 -13.98 5.79
C THR A 41 0.26 -12.78 6.72
N SER A 42 -0.85 -12.12 7.07
CA SER A 42 -0.86 -10.99 7.99
C SER A 42 -0.59 -11.38 9.43
N MET A 43 -0.90 -12.64 9.81
CA MET A 43 -0.77 -13.10 11.20
C MET A 43 0.68 -13.06 11.70
N GLU A 44 1.66 -13.39 10.88
CA GLU A 44 3.07 -13.32 11.27
C GLU A 44 3.52 -11.87 11.59
N GLU A 45 2.99 -10.90 10.84
CA GLU A 45 3.31 -9.49 11.08
C GLU A 45 2.57 -8.95 12.31
N ILE A 46 1.32 -9.35 12.49
CA ILE A 46 0.55 -9.03 13.69
C ILE A 46 1.29 -9.52 14.93
N GLU A 47 1.71 -10.80 14.97
CA GLU A 47 2.42 -11.39 16.12
C GLU A 47 3.71 -10.63 16.48
N LYS A 48 4.46 -10.17 15.50
CA LYS A 48 5.68 -9.36 15.72
C LYS A 48 5.38 -8.01 16.40
N ASP A 49 4.16 -7.48 16.19
CA ASP A 49 3.78 -6.14 16.61
C ASP A 49 2.99 -6.13 17.94
N LEU A 50 2.37 -7.25 18.35
CA LEU A 50 1.52 -7.31 19.55
C LEU A 50 2.26 -6.83 20.81
N ASN A 51 3.43 -7.36 21.07
CA ASN A 51 4.21 -7.06 22.29
C ASN A 51 4.76 -5.63 22.36
N ARG A 52 4.76 -4.91 21.23
CA ARG A 52 5.21 -3.50 21.14
C ARG A 52 4.06 -2.50 21.02
N SER A 53 2.83 -2.97 21.15
CA SER A 53 1.62 -2.14 21.08
C SER A 53 1.36 -1.52 22.43
N LEU A 54 1.55 -0.19 22.56
CA LEU A 54 1.38 0.59 23.79
C LEU A 54 2.00 -0.09 25.03
N PRO A 55 3.33 -0.29 25.07
CA PRO A 55 4.02 -1.04 26.14
C PRO A 55 3.87 -0.37 27.53
N GLU A 56 3.55 0.91 27.58
CA GLU A 56 3.28 1.66 28.81
C GLU A 56 1.90 1.38 29.41
N TYR A 57 0.97 0.73 28.66
CA TYR A 57 -0.36 0.39 29.14
C TYR A 57 -0.38 -1.03 29.73
N ALA A 58 -0.58 -1.14 31.03
CA ALA A 58 -0.43 -2.41 31.76
C ALA A 58 -1.30 -3.55 31.26
N ALA A 59 -2.49 -3.26 30.72
CA ALA A 59 -3.39 -4.27 30.18
C ALA A 59 -2.77 -5.07 29.01
N TYR A 60 -1.91 -4.43 28.19
CA TYR A 60 -1.23 -5.10 27.06
C TYR A 60 0.08 -5.79 27.46
N GLN A 61 0.35 -5.89 28.75
CA GLN A 61 1.40 -6.75 29.31
C GLN A 61 0.83 -8.08 29.83
N THR A 62 -0.47 -8.27 29.73
CA THR A 62 -1.17 -9.51 30.13
C THR A 62 -1.51 -10.35 28.91
N PRO A 63 -1.55 -11.71 29.04
CA PRO A 63 -1.98 -12.59 27.96
C PRO A 63 -3.38 -12.26 27.41
N GLU A 64 -4.31 -11.87 28.27
CA GLU A 64 -5.68 -11.50 27.90
C GLU A 64 -5.74 -10.25 27.03
N GLY A 65 -4.99 -9.21 27.40
CA GLY A 65 -4.95 -7.96 26.65
C GLY A 65 -4.30 -8.17 25.27
N ILE A 66 -3.24 -8.96 25.19
CA ILE A 66 -2.59 -9.33 23.93
C ILE A 66 -3.55 -10.15 23.07
N GLU A 67 -4.29 -11.09 23.65
CA GLU A 67 -5.24 -11.92 22.92
C GLU A 67 -6.42 -11.11 22.38
N THR A 68 -6.92 -10.14 23.14
CA THR A 68 -7.97 -9.22 22.70
C THR A 68 -7.51 -8.40 21.49
N LEU A 69 -6.29 -7.85 21.54
CA LEU A 69 -5.70 -7.11 20.43
C LEU A 69 -5.51 -8.00 19.19
N ARG A 70 -5.01 -9.23 19.39
CA ARG A 70 -4.83 -10.23 18.33
C ARG A 70 -6.15 -10.52 17.61
N ARG A 71 -7.22 -10.84 18.35
CA ARG A 71 -8.53 -11.19 17.76
C ARG A 71 -9.06 -10.09 16.85
N VAL A 72 -9.00 -8.82 17.26
CA VAL A 72 -9.49 -7.71 16.44
C VAL A 72 -8.66 -7.57 15.17
N LEU A 73 -7.33 -7.59 15.26
CA LEU A 73 -6.45 -7.43 14.10
C LEU A 73 -6.56 -8.61 13.12
N VAL A 74 -6.61 -9.84 13.64
CA VAL A 74 -6.78 -11.06 12.83
C VAL A 74 -8.14 -11.05 12.14
N ALA A 75 -9.24 -10.74 12.87
CA ALA A 75 -10.56 -10.66 12.26
C ALA A 75 -10.60 -9.63 11.13
N TYR A 76 -9.99 -8.46 11.33
CA TYR A 76 -9.92 -7.44 10.28
C TYR A 76 -9.10 -7.90 9.06
N SER A 77 -7.99 -8.58 9.26
CA SER A 77 -7.17 -9.13 8.16
C SER A 77 -7.90 -10.18 7.31
N TRP A 78 -8.90 -10.87 7.88
CA TRP A 78 -9.78 -11.78 7.14
C TRP A 78 -10.91 -11.02 6.42
N LYS A 79 -11.47 -9.98 7.04
CA LYS A 79 -12.51 -9.15 6.44
C LYS A 79 -12.00 -8.43 5.20
N ASN A 80 -10.86 -7.80 5.32
CA ASN A 80 -10.22 -7.06 4.22
C ASN A 80 -8.89 -7.71 3.86
N ARG A 81 -8.95 -8.75 3.03
CA ARG A 81 -7.76 -9.51 2.60
C ARG A 81 -6.80 -8.70 1.73
N GLU A 82 -7.30 -7.71 1.03
CA GLU A 82 -6.50 -6.83 0.18
C GLU A 82 -5.61 -5.91 1.02
N LEU A 83 -6.14 -5.35 2.08
CA LEU A 83 -5.39 -4.54 3.03
C LEU A 83 -4.59 -5.42 3.99
N GLY A 84 -5.23 -6.46 4.53
CA GLY A 84 -4.64 -7.36 5.51
C GLY A 84 -4.28 -6.65 6.81
N TYR A 85 -2.98 -6.50 7.05
CA TYR A 85 -2.42 -5.78 8.19
C TYR A 85 -1.30 -4.84 7.73
N CYS A 86 -1.27 -3.64 8.30
CA CYS A 86 -0.18 -2.67 8.12
C CYS A 86 0.34 -2.23 9.49
N GLN A 87 1.64 -2.01 9.57
CA GLN A 87 2.28 -1.48 10.78
C GLN A 87 1.62 -0.16 11.20
N ALA A 88 1.51 0.07 12.50
CA ALA A 88 0.77 1.12 13.20
C ALA A 88 -0.73 0.84 13.42
N MET A 89 -1.37 -0.08 12.70
CA MET A 89 -2.73 -0.51 13.04
C MET A 89 -2.81 -1.06 14.47
N ASN A 90 -1.80 -1.80 14.90
CA ASN A 90 -1.68 -2.32 16.26
C ASN A 90 -1.77 -1.22 17.33
N ILE A 91 -1.14 -0.08 17.11
CA ILE A 91 -1.14 1.05 18.03
C ILE A 91 -2.52 1.68 18.11
N VAL A 92 -3.16 1.89 16.95
CA VAL A 92 -4.50 2.47 16.86
C VAL A 92 -5.53 1.55 17.51
N VAL A 93 -5.51 0.25 17.17
CA VAL A 93 -6.44 -0.75 17.74
C VAL A 93 -6.22 -0.88 19.25
N ALA A 94 -4.98 -0.93 19.72
CA ALA A 94 -4.69 -0.97 21.15
C ALA A 94 -5.26 0.27 21.88
N ALA A 95 -5.14 1.46 21.28
CA ALA A 95 -5.70 2.66 21.86
C ALA A 95 -7.24 2.68 21.87
N LEU A 96 -7.88 2.19 20.82
CA LEU A 96 -9.34 2.09 20.73
C LEU A 96 -9.91 1.11 21.76
N LEU A 97 -9.28 -0.05 21.94
CA LEU A 97 -9.69 -1.08 22.90
C LEU A 97 -9.66 -0.64 24.36
N ILE A 98 -8.98 0.48 24.68
CA ILE A 98 -9.05 1.08 26.03
C ILE A 98 -10.47 1.57 26.36
N TYR A 99 -11.24 1.97 25.34
CA TYR A 99 -12.56 2.60 25.50
C TYR A 99 -13.69 1.83 24.81
N MET A 100 -13.37 0.82 24.01
CA MET A 100 -14.32 0.12 23.15
C MET A 100 -14.25 -1.39 23.38
N SER A 101 -15.38 -2.09 23.18
CA SER A 101 -15.38 -3.54 23.04
C SER A 101 -14.68 -3.96 21.75
N GLU A 102 -14.34 -5.25 21.62
CA GLU A 102 -13.70 -5.81 20.44
C GLU A 102 -14.51 -5.55 19.16
N GLU A 103 -15.82 -5.79 19.19
CA GLU A 103 -16.70 -5.59 18.04
C GLU A 103 -16.82 -4.10 17.66
N GLN A 104 -16.91 -3.21 18.63
CA GLN A 104 -16.89 -1.77 18.40
C GLN A 104 -15.56 -1.34 17.77
N CYS A 105 -14.45 -1.83 18.31
CA CYS A 105 -13.11 -1.53 17.80
C CYS A 105 -12.90 -2.07 16.39
N PHE A 106 -13.38 -3.28 16.08
CA PHE A 106 -13.34 -3.87 14.75
C PHE A 106 -14.02 -2.99 13.69
N TRP A 107 -15.24 -2.53 13.97
CA TRP A 107 -15.98 -1.67 13.05
C TRP A 107 -15.43 -0.24 13.01
N MET A 108 -14.85 0.24 14.10
CA MET A 108 -14.13 1.51 14.11
C MET A 108 -12.88 1.44 13.23
N LEU A 109 -12.12 0.36 13.30
CA LEU A 109 -10.94 0.14 12.44
C LEU A 109 -11.35 0.11 10.97
N ASP A 110 -12.41 -0.60 10.62
CA ASP A 110 -12.98 -0.62 9.27
C ASP A 110 -13.34 0.79 8.78
N THR A 111 -14.04 1.54 9.61
CA THR A 111 -14.42 2.93 9.31
C THR A 111 -13.20 3.85 9.14
N LEU A 112 -12.15 3.67 9.95
CA LEU A 112 -10.90 4.41 9.82
C LEU A 112 -10.22 4.10 8.49
N CYS A 113 -10.06 2.83 8.14
CA CYS A 113 -9.35 2.42 6.93
C CYS A 113 -10.08 2.78 5.65
N GLU A 114 -11.41 2.61 5.63
CA GLU A 114 -12.19 2.77 4.40
C GLU A 114 -12.67 4.21 4.17
N ARG A 115 -12.97 4.96 5.23
CA ARG A 115 -13.64 6.24 5.11
C ARG A 115 -12.88 7.43 5.68
N LEU A 116 -12.35 7.34 6.91
CA LEU A 116 -11.75 8.49 7.57
C LEU A 116 -10.32 8.75 7.10
N LEU A 117 -9.56 7.66 6.84
CA LEU A 117 -8.17 7.69 6.44
C LEU A 117 -7.91 6.70 5.27
N PRO A 118 -8.60 6.87 4.13
CA PRO A 118 -8.47 5.93 3.03
C PRO A 118 -7.04 5.87 2.52
N GLY A 119 -6.52 4.64 2.32
CA GLY A 119 -5.17 4.40 1.82
C GLY A 119 -4.04 4.58 2.84
N TYR A 120 -4.34 4.92 4.11
CA TYR A 120 -3.30 5.09 5.13
C TYR A 120 -2.59 3.77 5.47
N TYR A 121 -3.35 2.71 5.59
CA TYR A 121 -2.86 1.39 6.03
C TYR A 121 -2.74 0.40 4.88
N THR A 122 -2.79 0.86 3.64
CA THR A 122 -2.49 0.02 2.48
C THR A 122 -1.00 -0.30 2.41
N GLN A 123 -0.63 -1.32 1.64
CA GLN A 123 0.79 -1.69 1.45
C GLN A 123 1.65 -0.56 0.92
N SER A 124 1.12 0.21 -0.03
CA SER A 124 1.81 1.37 -0.59
C SER A 124 1.78 2.58 0.33
N MET A 125 0.95 2.56 1.39
CA MET A 125 0.70 3.69 2.29
C MET A 125 0.36 4.98 1.51
N SER A 126 -0.31 4.82 0.36
CA SER A 126 -0.55 5.91 -0.60
C SER A 126 -1.29 7.10 0.02
N GLY A 127 -2.27 6.84 0.91
CA GLY A 127 -2.98 7.90 1.64
C GLY A 127 -2.08 8.66 2.59
N THR A 128 -1.20 7.95 3.32
CA THR A 128 -0.25 8.60 4.24
C THR A 128 0.79 9.41 3.51
N LEU A 129 1.34 8.89 2.40
CA LEU A 129 2.30 9.61 1.57
C LEU A 129 1.65 10.84 0.93
N LEU A 130 0.38 10.73 0.52
CA LEU A 130 -0.38 11.85 0.00
C LEU A 130 -0.56 12.93 1.06
N ASP A 131 -0.99 12.57 2.26
CA ASP A 131 -1.19 13.52 3.35
C ASP A 131 0.13 14.11 3.85
N GLN A 132 1.22 13.35 3.81
CA GLN A 132 2.56 13.88 4.04
C GLN A 132 2.91 14.98 3.03
N LYS A 133 2.62 14.77 1.75
CA LYS A 133 2.87 15.76 0.70
C LYS A 133 2.00 17.00 0.86
N VAL A 134 0.73 16.81 1.21
CA VAL A 134 -0.17 17.93 1.55
C VAL A 134 0.36 18.70 2.75
N PHE A 135 0.81 18.01 3.79
CA PHE A 135 1.37 18.63 4.98
C PHE A 135 2.62 19.48 4.67
N GLU A 136 3.56 18.95 3.90
CA GLU A 136 4.75 19.70 3.45
C GLU A 136 4.37 20.97 2.68
N HIS A 137 3.37 20.86 1.79
CA HIS A 137 2.88 22.02 1.04
C HIS A 137 2.23 23.06 1.96
N LEU A 138 1.45 22.63 2.95
CA LEU A 138 0.86 23.54 3.94
C LEU A 138 1.93 24.22 4.80
N VAL A 139 3.01 23.52 5.18
CA VAL A 139 4.17 24.12 5.85
C VAL A 139 4.84 25.17 4.95
N GLN A 140 5.02 24.88 3.67
CA GLN A 140 5.56 25.85 2.72
C GLN A 140 4.70 27.12 2.63
N GLN A 141 3.38 26.98 2.62
CA GLN A 141 2.46 28.11 2.53
C GLN A 141 2.36 28.92 3.81
N THR A 142 2.30 28.24 4.97
CA THR A 142 2.01 28.88 6.26
C THR A 142 3.27 29.30 7.03
N MET A 143 4.38 28.60 6.80
CA MET A 143 5.66 28.79 7.51
C MET A 143 6.85 28.70 6.53
N PRO A 144 6.95 29.61 5.52
CA PRO A 144 7.96 29.51 4.47
C PRO A 144 9.39 29.52 5.01
N VAL A 145 9.68 30.28 6.06
CA VAL A 145 11.02 30.31 6.69
C VAL A 145 11.43 28.96 7.25
N LEU A 146 10.50 28.23 7.88
CA LEU A 146 10.76 26.87 8.36
C LEU A 146 10.97 25.90 7.19
N HIS A 147 10.16 26.02 6.15
CA HIS A 147 10.30 25.19 4.95
C HIS A 147 11.65 25.39 4.26
N GLU A 148 12.09 26.64 4.08
CA GLU A 148 13.42 26.96 3.53
C GLU A 148 14.55 26.41 4.41
N HIS A 149 14.39 26.45 5.74
CA HIS A 149 15.33 25.87 6.67
C HIS A 149 15.49 24.35 6.52
N PHE A 150 14.36 23.63 6.40
CA PHE A 150 14.38 22.18 6.14
C PHE A 150 15.11 21.84 4.83
N ILE A 151 14.86 22.60 3.75
CA ILE A 151 15.54 22.41 2.47
C ILE A 151 17.04 22.71 2.60
N LYS A 152 17.40 23.84 3.24
CA LYS A 152 18.81 24.27 3.37
C LYS A 152 19.69 23.25 4.05
N TYR A 153 19.17 22.53 5.04
CA TYR A 153 19.92 21.56 5.84
C TYR A 153 19.60 20.10 5.45
N ASP A 154 18.88 19.88 4.35
CA ASP A 154 18.45 18.55 3.87
C ASP A 154 17.74 17.73 4.94
N MET A 155 16.97 18.39 5.81
CA MET A 155 16.18 17.73 6.85
C MET A 155 14.83 17.30 6.31
N GLN A 156 14.46 16.05 6.59
CA GLN A 156 13.22 15.47 6.10
C GLN A 156 12.09 15.61 7.14
N LEU A 157 11.14 16.50 6.86
CA LEU A 157 9.98 16.72 7.72
C LEU A 157 9.17 15.42 7.96
N SER A 158 9.14 14.54 6.97
CA SER A 158 8.46 13.23 7.05
C SER A 158 8.94 12.35 8.20
N ILE A 159 10.19 12.46 8.62
CA ILE A 159 10.74 11.64 9.72
C ILE A 159 9.96 11.83 11.03
N VAL A 160 9.48 13.05 11.26
CA VAL A 160 8.70 13.39 12.47
C VAL A 160 7.19 13.32 12.22
N THR A 161 6.73 13.68 11.03
CA THR A 161 5.29 13.82 10.75
C THR A 161 4.59 12.53 10.33
N LEU A 162 5.27 11.62 9.63
CA LEU A 162 4.68 10.31 9.29
C LEU A 162 4.24 9.51 10.52
N PRO A 163 5.05 9.39 11.60
CA PRO A 163 4.60 8.75 12.83
C PRO A 163 3.36 9.40 13.44
N TRP A 164 3.23 10.75 13.33
CA TRP A 164 2.05 11.46 13.85
C TRP A 164 0.79 11.09 13.10
N LEU A 165 0.86 11.10 11.77
CA LEU A 165 -0.28 10.80 10.91
C LEU A 165 -0.70 9.33 11.05
N LEU A 166 0.24 8.39 10.98
CA LEU A 166 -0.03 6.95 11.02
C LEU A 166 -0.63 6.49 12.34
N SER A 167 -0.21 7.06 13.46
CA SER A 167 -0.69 6.67 14.79
C SER A 167 -1.69 7.64 15.39
N LEU A 168 -2.20 8.62 14.65
CA LEU A 168 -3.09 9.68 15.18
C LEU A 168 -2.48 10.36 16.42
N TYR A 169 -1.16 10.61 16.39
CA TYR A 169 -0.35 11.12 17.49
C TYR A 169 -0.21 10.19 18.71
N ILE A 170 -0.87 9.03 18.75
CA ILE A 170 -0.92 8.13 19.92
C ILE A 170 0.48 7.66 20.32
N ASN A 171 1.33 7.30 19.36
CA ASN A 171 2.70 6.84 19.64
C ASN A 171 3.72 7.98 19.76
N SER A 172 3.30 9.23 19.62
CA SER A 172 4.22 10.37 19.55
C SER A 172 4.22 11.22 20.79
N MET A 173 3.12 11.24 21.54
CA MET A 173 2.97 12.04 22.76
C MET A 173 2.28 11.23 23.87
N PRO A 174 2.28 11.71 25.14
CA PRO A 174 1.58 11.02 26.23
C PRO A 174 0.10 10.80 25.90
N MET A 175 -0.40 9.57 26.10
CA MET A 175 -1.74 9.11 25.70
C MET A 175 -2.87 10.05 26.16
N VAL A 176 -2.75 10.65 27.35
CA VAL A 176 -3.76 11.59 27.88
C VAL A 176 -4.00 12.79 26.95
N PHE A 177 -2.97 13.24 26.24
CA PHE A 177 -3.06 14.33 25.26
C PHE A 177 -3.43 13.81 23.88
N ALA A 178 -2.87 12.67 23.45
CA ALA A 178 -3.19 12.05 22.18
C ALA A 178 -4.70 11.74 22.06
N PHE A 179 -5.31 11.19 23.09
CA PHE A 179 -6.76 10.93 23.10
C PHE A 179 -7.63 12.19 22.97
N ARG A 180 -7.13 13.34 23.40
CA ARG A 180 -7.81 14.62 23.17
C ARG A 180 -7.76 15.03 21.70
N ILE A 181 -6.67 14.74 21.03
CA ILE A 181 -6.55 14.94 19.57
C ILE A 181 -7.48 13.97 18.84
N VAL A 182 -7.54 12.72 19.26
CA VAL A 182 -8.47 11.73 18.70
C VAL A 182 -9.92 12.15 18.92
N ASP A 183 -10.28 12.69 20.11
CA ASP A 183 -11.61 13.29 20.36
C ASP A 183 -11.96 14.33 19.29
N CYS A 184 -11.03 15.24 19.00
CA CYS A 184 -11.21 16.27 17.98
C CYS A 184 -11.25 15.69 16.56
N PHE A 185 -10.39 14.71 16.26
CA PHE A 185 -10.36 14.03 14.95
C PHE A 185 -11.69 13.32 14.66
N MET A 186 -12.25 12.60 15.61
CA MET A 186 -13.55 11.95 15.44
C MET A 186 -14.69 12.96 15.21
N ALA A 187 -14.59 14.14 15.80
CA ALA A 187 -15.63 15.19 15.69
C ALA A 187 -15.48 16.04 14.41
N PHE A 188 -14.26 16.35 13.98
CA PHE A 188 -13.98 17.34 12.93
C PHE A 188 -13.28 16.76 11.69
N GLY A 189 -12.90 15.49 11.70
CA GLY A 189 -12.26 14.82 10.57
C GLY A 189 -10.76 15.05 10.47
N SER A 190 -10.21 14.70 9.32
CA SER A 190 -8.76 14.64 9.07
C SER A 190 -8.05 16.00 9.15
N GLN A 191 -8.75 17.13 8.96
CA GLN A 191 -8.18 18.47 9.12
C GLN A 191 -7.45 18.66 10.45
N VAL A 192 -7.93 18.00 11.52
CA VAL A 192 -7.33 18.11 12.87
C VAL A 192 -5.88 17.64 12.89
N LEU A 193 -5.55 16.60 12.12
CA LEU A 193 -4.19 16.08 12.05
C LEU A 193 -3.24 17.13 11.49
N PHE A 194 -3.67 17.87 10.46
CA PHE A 194 -2.90 18.96 9.87
C PHE A 194 -2.80 20.17 10.78
N GLN A 195 -3.92 20.61 11.33
CA GLN A 195 -3.97 21.78 12.24
C GLN A 195 -3.05 21.59 13.46
N VAL A 196 -3.10 20.41 14.08
CA VAL A 196 -2.26 20.10 15.26
C VAL A 196 -0.79 20.01 14.85
N GLY A 197 -0.45 19.37 13.73
CA GLY A 197 0.92 19.27 13.25
C GLY A 197 1.52 20.63 12.93
N LEU A 198 0.79 21.49 12.22
CA LEU A 198 1.21 22.86 11.93
C LEU A 198 1.43 23.68 13.22
N ALA A 199 0.53 23.54 14.20
CA ALA A 199 0.66 24.21 15.47
C ALA A 199 1.90 23.74 16.26
N ILE A 200 2.22 22.44 16.24
CA ILE A 200 3.44 21.90 16.85
C ILE A 200 4.68 22.55 16.23
N LEU A 201 4.75 22.62 14.91
CA LEU A 201 5.88 23.24 14.20
C LEU A 201 5.97 24.74 14.50
N LYS A 202 4.85 25.45 14.55
CA LYS A 202 4.81 26.87 14.86
C LYS A 202 5.32 27.17 16.27
N ILE A 203 4.84 26.45 17.27
CA ILE A 203 5.23 26.65 18.67
C ILE A 203 6.72 26.41 18.87
N ASN A 204 7.29 25.44 18.14
CA ASN A 204 8.70 25.11 18.24
C ASN A 204 9.57 25.78 17.17
N GLY A 205 9.01 26.70 16.38
CA GLY A 205 9.64 27.28 15.21
C GLY A 205 11.02 27.88 15.45
N GLU A 206 11.17 28.71 16.47
CA GLU A 206 12.47 29.33 16.83
C GLU A 206 13.52 28.25 17.22
N ALA A 207 13.11 27.25 17.99
CA ALA A 207 13.98 26.18 18.37
C ALA A 207 14.36 25.27 17.17
N ILE A 208 13.42 25.02 16.25
CA ILE A 208 13.66 24.25 15.02
C ILE A 208 14.68 24.98 14.11
N LEU A 209 14.59 26.33 14.01
CA LEU A 209 15.52 27.10 13.20
C LEU A 209 16.98 27.05 13.72
N SER A 210 17.19 26.61 14.97
CA SER A 210 18.52 26.38 15.52
C SER A 210 19.07 24.97 15.30
N VAL A 211 18.27 24.05 14.74
CA VAL A 211 18.60 22.66 14.51
C VAL A 211 19.03 22.43 13.07
N THR A 212 20.03 21.59 12.83
CA THR A 212 20.60 21.35 11.50
C THR A 212 20.63 19.87 11.08
N ASP A 213 20.03 18.98 11.87
CA ASP A 213 19.96 17.55 11.59
C ASP A 213 18.67 16.91 12.13
N ASP A 214 18.28 15.80 11.52
CA ASP A 214 17.05 15.07 11.84
C ASP A 214 17.04 14.50 13.26
N GLY A 215 18.18 14.05 13.78
CA GLY A 215 18.27 13.45 15.11
C GLY A 215 17.98 14.46 16.21
N THR A 216 18.55 15.67 16.08
CA THR A 216 18.32 16.78 16.99
C THR A 216 16.87 17.27 16.89
N LEU A 217 16.27 17.31 15.69
CA LEU A 217 14.85 17.65 15.47
C LEU A 217 13.93 16.67 16.20
N ILE A 218 14.16 15.37 16.05
CA ILE A 218 13.39 14.32 16.75
C ILE A 218 13.52 14.51 18.28
N GLY A 219 14.72 14.77 18.77
CA GLY A 219 14.99 15.00 20.20
C GLY A 219 14.24 16.21 20.75
N LEU A 220 14.25 17.32 20.00
CA LEU A 220 13.56 18.56 20.34
C LEU A 220 12.05 18.33 20.47
N LEU A 221 11.44 17.73 19.45
CA LEU A 221 9.99 17.51 19.44
C LEU A 221 9.56 16.46 20.48
N ARG A 222 10.36 15.43 20.71
CA ARG A 222 10.12 14.46 21.79
C ARG A 222 10.14 15.13 23.17
N ASN A 223 11.07 16.06 23.38
CA ASN A 223 11.13 16.83 24.63
C ASN A 223 9.92 17.73 24.77
N TYR A 224 9.50 18.41 23.72
CA TYR A 224 8.28 19.22 23.71
C TYR A 224 7.05 18.39 24.13
N PHE A 225 6.87 17.19 23.55
CA PHE A 225 5.74 16.33 23.90
C PHE A 225 5.73 15.89 25.37
N ARG A 226 6.90 15.70 25.99
CA ARG A 226 7.01 15.37 27.42
C ARG A 226 6.55 16.51 28.32
N THR A 227 6.66 17.73 27.86
CA THR A 227 6.32 18.95 28.60
C THR A 227 4.92 19.49 28.32
N LEU A 228 4.07 18.76 27.61
CA LEU A 228 2.71 19.21 27.25
C LEU A 228 1.83 19.47 28.50
N GLY A 229 2.07 18.82 29.62
CA GLY A 229 1.39 19.04 30.88
C GLY A 229 1.84 20.27 31.66
N ASP A 230 3.02 20.81 31.33
CA ASP A 230 3.59 21.97 32.05
C ASP A 230 2.85 23.25 31.69
N SER A 231 3.00 24.25 32.53
CA SER A 231 2.46 25.59 32.25
C SER A 231 3.02 26.19 30.98
N ALA A 232 2.19 26.73 30.14
CA ALA A 232 2.58 27.51 28.98
C ALA A 232 3.15 28.91 29.36
N TYR A 233 2.85 29.39 30.57
CA TYR A 233 3.23 30.71 31.04
C TYR A 233 3.78 30.66 32.50
N PRO A 234 4.88 29.95 32.74
CA PRO A 234 5.40 29.74 34.11
C PRO A 234 5.79 31.03 34.82
N GLU A 235 6.23 32.03 34.04
CA GLU A 235 6.67 33.34 34.59
C GLU A 235 5.51 34.34 34.79
N SER A 236 4.27 33.96 34.51
CA SER A 236 3.12 34.84 34.66
C SER A 236 2.81 35.10 36.13
N ARG A 237 2.47 36.35 36.47
CA ARG A 237 1.98 36.71 37.80
C ARG A 237 0.50 36.37 38.00
N ASP A 238 -0.23 36.04 36.94
CA ASP A 238 -1.63 35.66 36.97
C ASP A 238 -1.72 34.13 37.11
N GLU A 239 -2.23 33.67 38.26
CA GLU A 239 -2.42 32.25 38.55
C GLU A 239 -3.28 31.53 37.50
N ARG A 240 -4.30 32.19 36.95
CA ARG A 240 -5.14 31.60 35.89
C ARG A 240 -4.35 31.34 34.59
N ARG A 241 -3.42 32.23 34.28
CA ARG A 241 -2.53 32.04 33.13
C ARG A 241 -1.50 30.93 33.38
N GLN A 242 -0.99 30.81 34.60
CA GLN A 242 -0.06 29.75 35.00
C GLN A 242 -0.72 28.36 34.89
N GLN A 243 -2.04 28.26 35.10
CA GLN A 243 -2.78 26.99 34.95
C GLN A 243 -2.98 26.54 33.51
N ILE A 244 -2.73 27.40 32.51
CA ILE A 244 -2.84 27.04 31.09
C ILE A 244 -1.66 26.16 30.74
N THR A 245 -1.95 24.89 30.38
CA THR A 245 -0.93 23.95 29.97
C THR A 245 -0.44 24.20 28.52
N ARG A 246 0.75 23.75 28.19
CA ARG A 246 1.27 23.77 26.83
C ARG A 246 0.36 23.03 25.86
N PHE A 247 -0.30 21.96 26.30
CA PHE A 247 -1.30 21.27 25.50
C PHE A 247 -2.53 22.13 25.20
N GLN A 248 -3.03 22.87 26.17
CA GLN A 248 -4.13 23.81 25.91
C GLN A 248 -3.72 24.94 24.96
N GLN A 249 -2.50 25.44 25.09
CA GLN A 249 -1.92 26.41 24.15
C GLN A 249 -1.85 25.80 22.74
N LEU A 250 -1.38 24.55 22.60
CA LEU A 250 -1.31 23.83 21.33
C LEU A 250 -2.69 23.78 20.66
N LEU A 251 -3.73 23.39 21.37
CA LEU A 251 -5.09 23.32 20.80
C LEU A 251 -5.63 24.70 20.41
N VAL A 252 -5.35 25.73 21.22
CA VAL A 252 -5.76 27.09 20.87
C VAL A 252 -5.09 27.56 19.58
N ILE A 253 -3.81 27.31 19.41
CA ILE A 253 -3.07 27.68 18.19
C ILE A 253 -3.60 26.86 17.01
N ALA A 254 -3.77 25.55 17.18
CA ALA A 254 -4.28 24.67 16.13
C ALA A 254 -5.64 25.13 15.57
N PHE A 255 -6.59 25.42 16.44
CA PHE A 255 -7.96 25.76 16.01
C PHE A 255 -8.19 27.24 15.71
N ARG A 256 -7.38 28.17 16.25
CA ARG A 256 -7.49 29.59 15.96
C ARG A 256 -6.64 30.05 14.78
N GLU A 257 -5.38 29.66 14.76
CA GLU A 257 -4.45 30.15 13.73
C GLU A 257 -4.52 29.30 12.47
N PHE A 258 -4.68 27.98 12.64
CA PHE A 258 -4.82 27.05 11.53
C PHE A 258 -6.27 26.61 11.25
N GLY A 259 -7.26 27.32 11.78
CA GLY A 259 -8.67 27.08 11.52
C GLY A 259 -9.09 27.23 10.05
N ILE A 260 -8.27 27.90 9.25
CA ILE A 260 -8.44 28.01 7.78
C ILE A 260 -8.17 26.68 7.06
N ILE A 261 -7.44 25.77 7.69
CA ILE A 261 -7.18 24.42 7.13
C ILE A 261 -8.42 23.58 7.41
N THR A 262 -9.34 23.56 6.46
CA THR A 262 -10.60 22.80 6.50
C THR A 262 -10.46 21.48 5.78
N ASN A 263 -11.39 20.54 6.00
CA ASN A 263 -11.46 19.28 5.26
C ASN A 263 -11.54 19.52 3.74
N ASP A 264 -12.32 20.52 3.31
CA ASP A 264 -12.44 20.87 1.90
C ASP A 264 -11.09 21.29 1.29
N LEU A 265 -10.30 22.10 2.03
CA LEU A 265 -8.96 22.49 1.59
C LEU A 265 -8.03 21.27 1.54
N VAL A 266 -8.05 20.41 2.56
CA VAL A 266 -7.25 19.18 2.58
C VAL A 266 -7.61 18.27 1.41
N ASP A 267 -8.90 18.10 1.12
CA ASP A 267 -9.36 17.26 -0.01
C ASP A 267 -9.00 17.88 -1.37
N GLN A 268 -9.01 19.20 -1.47
CA GLN A 268 -8.54 19.90 -2.68
C GLN A 268 -7.04 19.65 -2.91
N GLU A 269 -6.22 19.77 -1.87
CA GLU A 269 -4.78 19.52 -1.98
C GLU A 269 -4.47 18.04 -2.20
N ARG A 270 -5.24 17.11 -1.60
CA ARG A 270 -5.16 15.67 -1.90
C ARG A 270 -5.42 15.39 -3.38
N LYS A 271 -6.44 15.99 -3.97
CA LYS A 271 -6.73 15.86 -5.42
C LYS A 271 -5.58 16.37 -6.27
N ARG A 272 -4.97 17.51 -5.88
CA ARG A 272 -3.84 18.12 -6.57
C ARG A 272 -2.61 17.20 -6.61
N PHE A 273 -2.25 16.58 -5.49
CA PHE A 273 -1.03 15.78 -5.38
C PHE A 273 -1.22 14.29 -5.67
N ARG A 274 -2.47 13.81 -5.81
CA ARG A 274 -2.75 12.37 -5.99
C ARG A 274 -1.99 11.77 -7.16
N GLN A 275 -2.00 12.41 -8.33
CA GLN A 275 -1.35 11.87 -9.52
C GLN A 275 0.18 11.79 -9.34
N GLN A 276 0.77 12.79 -8.71
CA GLN A 276 2.20 12.78 -8.41
C GLN A 276 2.59 11.61 -7.50
N ILE A 277 1.82 11.38 -6.43
CA ILE A 277 2.08 10.28 -5.49
C ILE A 277 1.93 8.92 -6.17
N VAL A 278 0.91 8.73 -7.01
CA VAL A 278 0.75 7.48 -7.79
C VAL A 278 1.99 7.24 -8.65
N GLN A 279 2.45 8.24 -9.39
CA GLN A 279 3.66 8.14 -10.23
C GLN A 279 4.93 7.84 -9.41
N GLU A 280 5.07 8.44 -8.23
CA GLU A 280 6.21 8.19 -7.33
C GLU A 280 6.21 6.74 -6.81
N ILE A 281 5.05 6.22 -6.40
CA ILE A 281 4.88 4.83 -5.94
C ILE A 281 5.16 3.84 -7.08
N GLU A 282 4.57 4.06 -8.26
CA GLU A 282 4.82 3.24 -9.45
C GLU A 282 6.29 3.25 -9.84
N GLY A 283 6.90 4.44 -9.86
CA GLY A 283 8.33 4.60 -10.14
C GLY A 283 9.22 3.88 -9.11
N PHE A 284 8.83 3.89 -7.83
CA PHE A 284 9.55 3.14 -6.79
C PHE A 284 9.41 1.63 -6.98
N ALA A 285 8.20 1.15 -7.21
CA ALA A 285 7.91 -0.27 -7.46
C ALA A 285 8.70 -0.79 -8.67
N ARG A 286 8.72 -0.03 -9.78
CA ARG A 286 9.52 -0.32 -10.98
C ARG A 286 11.00 -0.44 -10.65
N ARG A 287 11.58 0.57 -9.99
CA ARG A 287 13.01 0.57 -9.62
C ARG A 287 13.36 -0.60 -8.71
N SER A 288 12.47 -0.94 -7.78
CA SER A 288 12.65 -2.08 -6.86
C SER A 288 12.61 -3.40 -7.61
N ALA A 289 11.61 -3.62 -8.47
CA ALA A 289 11.48 -4.83 -9.28
C ALA A 289 12.71 -5.04 -10.17
N ILE A 290 13.18 -4.00 -10.86
CA ILE A 290 14.36 -4.07 -11.72
C ILE A 290 15.65 -4.34 -10.92
N ARG A 291 15.79 -3.74 -9.72
CA ARG A 291 16.96 -3.98 -8.84
C ARG A 291 17.04 -5.42 -8.35
N ASN A 292 15.91 -6.05 -8.15
CA ASN A 292 15.82 -7.42 -7.63
C ASN A 292 16.08 -8.50 -8.71
N LEU A 293 16.20 -8.11 -9.98
CA LEU A 293 16.58 -9.03 -11.05
C LEU A 293 18.03 -9.49 -10.88
N LYS A 294 18.25 -10.77 -11.10
CA LYS A 294 19.57 -11.39 -11.02
C LYS A 294 20.43 -11.08 -12.26
N ASP A 295 19.79 -11.04 -13.42
CA ASP A 295 20.44 -10.80 -14.70
C ASP A 295 19.46 -10.14 -15.68
N TYR A 296 19.97 -9.30 -16.55
CA TYR A 296 19.22 -8.63 -17.62
C TYR A 296 19.44 -9.27 -19.00
N GLY A 297 20.33 -10.30 -19.10
CA GLY A 297 20.76 -10.82 -20.38
C GLY A 297 21.43 -9.74 -21.24
N HIS A 298 21.04 -9.67 -22.49
CA HIS A 298 21.51 -8.65 -23.45
C HIS A 298 20.71 -7.34 -23.38
N PHE A 299 19.65 -7.26 -22.56
CA PHE A 299 18.83 -6.07 -22.45
C PHE A 299 19.50 -4.95 -21.65
N SER A 300 19.38 -3.73 -22.13
CA SER A 300 19.69 -2.54 -21.34
C SER A 300 18.65 -2.33 -20.22
N LYS A 301 19.01 -1.61 -19.18
CA LYS A 301 18.10 -1.25 -18.09
C LYS A 301 16.85 -0.50 -18.57
N ALA A 302 16.95 0.29 -19.64
CA ALA A 302 15.83 0.99 -20.26
C ALA A 302 14.85 0.00 -20.93
N GLN A 303 15.35 -0.99 -21.65
CA GLN A 303 14.53 -2.03 -22.27
C GLN A 303 13.85 -2.91 -21.21
N VAL A 304 14.55 -3.28 -20.14
CA VAL A 304 13.95 -3.99 -18.99
C VAL A 304 12.82 -3.17 -18.36
N SER A 305 12.98 -1.84 -18.28
CA SER A 305 11.91 -0.96 -17.78
C SER A 305 10.67 -0.97 -18.67
N LEU A 306 10.85 -1.00 -19.99
CA LEU A 306 9.73 -1.12 -20.95
C LEU A 306 9.02 -2.48 -20.83
N ILE A 307 9.79 -3.56 -20.71
CA ILE A 307 9.22 -4.90 -20.48
C ILE A 307 8.40 -4.93 -19.20
N TYR A 308 8.92 -4.33 -18.13
CA TYR A 308 8.18 -4.19 -16.87
C TYR A 308 6.85 -3.46 -17.06
N ASP A 309 6.84 -2.33 -17.78
CA ASP A 309 5.63 -1.56 -18.01
C ASP A 309 4.56 -2.36 -18.79
N HIS A 310 4.97 -3.11 -19.83
CA HIS A 310 4.06 -3.98 -20.56
C HIS A 310 3.51 -5.14 -19.71
N VAL A 311 4.33 -5.71 -18.84
CA VAL A 311 3.87 -6.75 -17.90
C VAL A 311 2.83 -6.18 -16.92
N VAL A 312 3.08 -5.01 -16.34
CA VAL A 312 2.13 -4.35 -15.42
C VAL A 312 0.82 -4.01 -16.15
N GLU A 313 0.89 -3.46 -17.35
CA GLU A 313 -0.28 -3.16 -18.17
C GLU A 313 -1.09 -4.43 -18.49
N SER A 314 -0.42 -5.52 -18.81
CA SER A 314 -1.06 -6.81 -19.07
C SER A 314 -1.76 -7.39 -17.84
N ILE A 315 -1.18 -7.23 -16.65
CA ILE A 315 -1.82 -7.61 -15.38
C ILE A 315 -3.09 -6.78 -15.15
N TYR A 316 -3.02 -5.47 -15.39
CA TYR A 316 -4.18 -4.59 -15.26
C TYR A 316 -5.30 -4.95 -16.23
N ARG A 317 -4.98 -5.22 -17.50
CA ARG A 317 -5.94 -5.67 -18.52
C ARG A 317 -6.56 -7.02 -18.18
N ALA A 318 -5.76 -7.97 -17.68
CA ALA A 318 -6.26 -9.28 -17.25
C ALA A 318 -7.28 -9.19 -16.12
N ARG A 319 -7.07 -8.29 -15.16
CA ARG A 319 -8.02 -8.04 -14.05
C ARG A 319 -9.35 -7.44 -14.51
N ASN A 320 -9.33 -6.65 -15.57
CA ASN A 320 -10.52 -5.96 -16.09
C ASN A 320 -11.12 -6.67 -17.30
N ALA A 321 -10.58 -7.82 -17.72
CA ALA A 321 -11.09 -8.57 -18.85
C ALA A 321 -12.41 -9.27 -18.49
N PRO A 322 -13.43 -9.27 -19.40
CA PRO A 322 -14.65 -10.02 -19.18
C PRO A 322 -14.35 -11.53 -19.12
N ASP A 323 -15.13 -12.27 -18.31
CA ASP A 323 -14.97 -13.71 -18.06
C ASP A 323 -14.92 -14.57 -19.35
N SER A 324 -15.48 -14.10 -20.44
CA SER A 324 -15.43 -14.74 -21.76
C SER A 324 -14.02 -14.80 -22.38
N LEU A 325 -13.10 -13.93 -21.98
CA LEU A 325 -11.71 -13.90 -22.44
C LEU A 325 -10.77 -14.68 -21.54
N THR A 326 -11.18 -14.91 -20.28
CA THR A 326 -10.35 -15.58 -19.27
C THR A 326 -10.56 -17.10 -19.25
N GLY A 327 -11.55 -17.64 -20.01
CA GLY A 327 -11.86 -19.07 -20.01
C GLY A 327 -12.29 -19.62 -18.64
N GLY A 328 -12.75 -18.75 -17.74
CA GLY A 328 -13.11 -19.12 -16.36
C GLY A 328 -11.92 -19.24 -15.38
N GLU A 329 -10.69 -19.14 -15.85
CA GLU A 329 -9.53 -18.94 -14.97
C GLU A 329 -9.51 -17.47 -14.54
N LYS A 330 -10.02 -17.20 -13.35
CA LYS A 330 -9.78 -15.90 -12.71
C LYS A 330 -8.28 -15.69 -12.66
N PRO A 331 -7.78 -14.47 -12.98
CA PRO A 331 -6.38 -14.15 -12.74
C PRO A 331 -6.07 -14.63 -11.33
N VAL A 332 -4.94 -15.34 -11.16
CA VAL A 332 -4.54 -15.77 -9.83
C VAL A 332 -4.52 -14.50 -9.00
N THR A 333 -5.59 -14.29 -8.25
CA THR A 333 -5.53 -13.49 -7.06
C THR A 333 -4.56 -14.28 -6.21
N VAL A 334 -3.28 -13.96 -6.33
CA VAL A 334 -2.32 -14.37 -5.33
C VAL A 334 -2.98 -13.89 -4.06
N SER A 335 -3.24 -14.83 -3.17
CA SER A 335 -3.99 -14.63 -1.94
C SER A 335 -3.31 -13.63 -0.98
N ASP A 336 -2.28 -12.94 -1.45
CA ASP A 336 -1.50 -11.97 -0.70
C ASP A 336 -0.98 -10.84 -1.58
N PRO A 337 -1.61 -9.65 -1.53
CA PRO A 337 -1.10 -8.46 -2.17
C PRO A 337 0.34 -8.09 -1.77
N LYS A 338 0.83 -8.59 -0.63
CA LYS A 338 2.21 -8.37 -0.16
C LYS A 338 3.24 -9.17 -0.93
N GLN A 339 2.87 -10.33 -1.47
CA GLN A 339 3.73 -11.10 -2.37
C GLN A 339 3.78 -10.49 -3.78
N ASP A 340 2.70 -9.89 -4.26
CA ASP A 340 2.61 -9.29 -5.60
C ASP A 340 3.60 -8.13 -5.82
N LEU A 341 3.92 -7.36 -4.77
CA LEU A 341 4.90 -6.28 -4.87
C LEU A 341 6.35 -6.75 -4.70
N LYS A 342 6.58 -7.87 -4.00
CA LYS A 342 7.92 -8.46 -3.86
C LYS A 342 8.29 -9.39 -5.01
N GLU A 343 7.32 -10.16 -5.53
CA GLU A 343 7.50 -11.07 -6.67
C GLU A 343 6.29 -10.97 -7.59
N MET A 344 6.35 -10.05 -8.56
CA MET A 344 5.36 -9.96 -9.63
C MET A 344 5.27 -11.31 -10.34
N ARG A 345 4.10 -11.96 -10.27
CA ARG A 345 3.84 -13.25 -10.90
C ARG A 345 2.75 -13.12 -11.96
N VAL A 346 3.01 -13.70 -13.10
CA VAL A 346 2.16 -13.65 -14.28
C VAL A 346 1.62 -15.05 -14.55
N ASN A 347 0.29 -15.22 -14.51
CA ASN A 347 -0.36 -16.46 -14.92
C ASN A 347 -0.47 -16.57 -16.44
N PHE A 348 -0.95 -17.70 -16.94
CA PHE A 348 -1.05 -17.95 -18.38
C PHE A 348 -1.96 -16.93 -19.09
N THR A 349 -3.09 -16.53 -18.49
CA THR A 349 -4.00 -15.54 -19.07
C THR A 349 -3.33 -14.18 -19.24
N THR A 350 -2.65 -13.70 -18.19
CA THR A 350 -1.87 -12.45 -18.25
C THR A 350 -0.72 -12.54 -19.25
N PHE A 351 -0.03 -13.70 -19.30
CA PHE A 351 1.04 -13.94 -20.25
C PHE A 351 0.57 -13.87 -21.71
N ARG A 352 -0.61 -14.39 -22.00
CA ARG A 352 -1.22 -14.26 -23.35
C ARG A 352 -1.45 -12.82 -23.74
N ILE A 353 -2.00 -12.01 -22.82
CA ILE A 353 -2.23 -10.57 -23.04
C ILE A 353 -0.88 -9.89 -23.30
N PHE A 354 0.13 -10.18 -22.50
CA PHE A 354 1.49 -9.67 -22.68
C PHE A 354 2.05 -10.05 -24.07
N LEU A 355 1.94 -11.30 -24.47
CA LEU A 355 2.41 -11.76 -25.79
C LEU A 355 1.65 -11.08 -26.93
N SER A 356 0.35 -10.83 -26.79
CA SER A 356 -0.48 -10.17 -27.80
C SER A 356 -0.03 -8.73 -28.11
N GLU A 357 0.61 -8.08 -27.15
CA GLU A 357 1.23 -6.76 -27.34
C GLU A 357 2.58 -6.82 -28.04
N MET A 358 3.34 -7.87 -27.74
CA MET A 358 4.71 -8.03 -28.24
C MET A 358 4.77 -8.71 -29.63
N ALA A 359 3.83 -9.62 -29.93
CA ALA A 359 3.86 -10.44 -31.14
C ALA A 359 2.51 -10.44 -31.88
N THR A 360 2.58 -10.20 -33.19
CA THR A 360 1.37 -10.16 -34.05
C THR A 360 0.62 -11.48 -34.08
N TRP A 361 1.34 -12.60 -34.05
CA TRP A 361 0.77 -13.96 -34.07
C TRP A 361 -0.02 -14.30 -32.79
N ALA A 362 0.24 -13.62 -31.69
CA ALA A 362 -0.43 -13.85 -30.42
C ALA A 362 -1.71 -12.98 -30.24
N ARG A 363 -2.04 -12.14 -31.21
CA ARG A 363 -3.21 -11.26 -31.15
C ARG A 363 -4.49 -12.04 -31.36
N ASP A 364 -5.50 -11.76 -30.54
CA ASP A 364 -6.84 -12.36 -30.61
C ASP A 364 -7.72 -11.72 -31.68
N GLU A 365 -7.33 -10.57 -32.23
CA GLU A 365 -8.10 -9.77 -33.19
C GLU A 365 -7.26 -9.42 -34.41
N TYR A 366 -7.83 -9.63 -35.60
CA TYR A 366 -7.24 -9.22 -36.86
C TYR A 366 -8.14 -8.22 -37.57
N ILE A 367 -7.55 -7.18 -38.14
CA ILE A 367 -8.25 -6.25 -39.01
C ILE A 367 -8.20 -6.82 -40.42
N VAL A 368 -9.36 -7.23 -40.94
CA VAL A 368 -9.48 -7.69 -42.32
C VAL A 368 -10.01 -6.52 -43.16
N MET A 369 -9.20 -6.11 -44.14
CA MET A 369 -9.62 -5.09 -45.12
C MET A 369 -10.33 -5.76 -46.30
N ASN A 370 -11.64 -5.61 -46.39
CA ASN A 370 -12.41 -5.95 -47.60
C ASN A 370 -12.83 -4.65 -48.32
N GLY A 371 -11.96 -4.17 -49.21
CA GLY A 371 -12.18 -2.94 -49.95
C GLY A 371 -12.13 -1.68 -49.06
N LEU A 372 -13.25 -0.96 -48.93
CA LEU A 372 -13.39 0.27 -48.17
C LEU A 372 -13.92 0.06 -46.73
N GLN A 373 -14.16 -1.17 -46.31
CA GLN A 373 -14.65 -1.47 -44.96
C GLN A 373 -13.63 -2.29 -44.16
N GLU A 374 -13.25 -1.75 -43.01
CA GLU A 374 -12.50 -2.46 -41.99
C GLU A 374 -13.47 -3.35 -41.18
N ARG A 375 -13.19 -4.65 -41.14
CA ARG A 375 -13.91 -5.61 -40.32
C ARG A 375 -12.94 -6.25 -39.33
N ILE A 376 -13.28 -6.17 -38.04
CA ILE A 376 -12.52 -6.88 -37.02
C ILE A 376 -13.02 -8.31 -36.98
N GLU A 377 -12.19 -9.25 -37.39
CA GLU A 377 -12.44 -10.69 -37.22
C GLU A 377 -11.73 -11.18 -35.96
N ARG A 378 -12.51 -11.81 -35.06
CA ARG A 378 -11.94 -12.51 -33.91
C ARG A 378 -11.63 -13.94 -34.30
N ARG A 379 -10.35 -14.29 -34.32
CA ARG A 379 -9.90 -15.69 -34.34
C ARG A 379 -9.53 -16.07 -32.90
N ILE A 380 -9.97 -17.25 -32.47
CA ILE A 380 -9.40 -17.87 -31.26
C ILE A 380 -8.03 -18.41 -31.68
N PRO A 381 -6.91 -17.80 -31.27
CA PRO A 381 -5.59 -18.26 -31.67
C PRO A 381 -5.34 -19.66 -31.10
N ASP A 382 -4.52 -20.45 -31.81
CA ASP A 382 -4.04 -21.69 -31.26
C ASP A 382 -3.20 -21.43 -30.02
N GLN A 383 -3.78 -21.72 -28.85
CA GLN A 383 -3.14 -21.47 -27.57
C GLN A 383 -2.02 -22.46 -27.25
N THR A 384 -1.86 -23.52 -28.04
CA THR A 384 -0.92 -24.60 -27.76
C THR A 384 0.53 -24.13 -27.78
N PHE A 385 0.90 -23.26 -28.73
CA PHE A 385 2.23 -22.69 -28.78
C PHE A 385 2.51 -21.71 -27.62
N ALA A 386 1.58 -20.80 -27.33
CA ALA A 386 1.70 -19.87 -26.22
C ALA A 386 1.76 -20.61 -24.87
N ARG A 387 0.97 -21.67 -24.71
CA ARG A 387 1.00 -22.51 -23.50
C ARG A 387 2.33 -23.22 -23.35
N ARG A 388 2.86 -23.77 -24.43
CA ARG A 388 4.15 -24.43 -24.42
C ARG A 388 5.31 -23.50 -24.10
N LEU A 389 5.24 -22.26 -24.62
CA LEU A 389 6.19 -21.21 -24.31
C LEU A 389 6.11 -20.79 -22.83
N PHE A 390 4.91 -20.66 -22.29
CA PHE A 390 4.68 -20.38 -20.87
C PHE A 390 5.28 -21.48 -19.98
N ASP A 391 4.96 -22.74 -20.27
CA ASP A 391 5.44 -23.89 -19.49
C ASP A 391 6.98 -24.04 -19.61
N PHE A 392 7.58 -23.66 -20.74
CA PHE A 392 9.03 -23.62 -20.92
C PHE A 392 9.74 -22.53 -20.13
N TRP A 393 9.09 -21.37 -19.98
CA TRP A 393 9.62 -20.27 -19.16
C TRP A 393 9.36 -20.47 -17.66
N ASP A 394 8.35 -21.26 -17.31
CA ASP A 394 8.06 -21.64 -15.91
C ASP A 394 9.02 -22.75 -15.45
N ARG A 395 10.29 -22.37 -15.22
CA ARG A 395 11.35 -23.32 -14.81
C ARG A 395 11.11 -23.97 -13.46
N GLU A 396 10.31 -23.34 -12.61
CA GLU A 396 9.97 -23.81 -11.26
C GLU A 396 8.69 -24.64 -11.24
N HIS A 397 7.98 -24.75 -12.38
CA HIS A 397 6.71 -25.47 -12.52
C HIS A 397 5.63 -25.06 -11.50
N CYS A 398 5.60 -23.77 -11.16
CA CYS A 398 4.63 -23.22 -10.21
C CYS A 398 3.37 -22.64 -10.87
N GLY A 399 3.22 -22.76 -12.19
CA GLY A 399 2.05 -22.23 -12.92
C GLY A 399 2.02 -20.72 -13.04
N SER A 400 3.14 -20.05 -12.77
CA SER A 400 3.27 -18.59 -12.87
C SER A 400 4.71 -18.18 -13.21
N LEU A 401 4.85 -17.08 -13.98
CA LEU A 401 6.14 -16.53 -14.37
C LEU A 401 6.49 -15.31 -13.50
N THR A 402 7.74 -15.26 -13.08
CA THR A 402 8.33 -14.05 -12.49
C THR A 402 8.80 -13.10 -13.59
N LEU A 403 9.06 -11.83 -13.24
CA LEU A 403 9.70 -10.88 -14.18
C LEU A 403 11.04 -11.41 -14.71
N GLN A 404 11.82 -12.10 -13.87
CA GLN A 404 13.07 -12.74 -14.29
C GLN A 404 12.85 -13.83 -15.35
N ASN A 405 11.82 -14.67 -15.17
CA ASN A 405 11.49 -15.70 -16.17
C ASN A 405 11.14 -15.08 -17.52
N ILE A 406 10.36 -13.99 -17.51
CA ILE A 406 9.97 -13.28 -18.74
C ILE A 406 11.19 -12.65 -19.42
N ILE A 407 12.05 -11.96 -18.68
CA ILE A 407 13.25 -11.33 -19.23
C ILE A 407 14.19 -12.40 -19.82
N THR A 408 14.46 -13.47 -19.06
CA THR A 408 15.32 -14.54 -19.52
C THR A 408 14.73 -15.23 -20.76
N GLY A 409 13.43 -15.48 -20.78
CA GLY A 409 12.76 -16.10 -21.93
C GLY A 409 12.75 -15.21 -23.18
N LEU A 410 12.53 -13.90 -23.01
CA LEU A 410 12.64 -12.93 -24.11
C LEU A 410 14.08 -12.83 -24.62
N ASP A 411 15.07 -12.81 -23.73
CA ASP A 411 16.47 -12.76 -24.09
C ASP A 411 16.87 -13.98 -24.96
N GLU A 412 16.44 -15.18 -24.54
CA GLU A 412 16.69 -16.40 -25.28
C GLU A 412 16.06 -16.38 -26.68
N ILE A 413 14.97 -15.68 -26.92
CA ILE A 413 14.30 -15.60 -28.22
C ILE A 413 14.87 -14.47 -29.07
N MET A 414 15.02 -13.28 -28.50
CA MET A 414 15.37 -12.07 -29.24
C MET A 414 16.84 -12.00 -29.63
N PHE A 415 17.71 -12.63 -28.84
CA PHE A 415 19.16 -12.66 -29.09
C PHE A 415 19.65 -14.06 -29.45
N LEU A 416 18.74 -14.92 -29.94
CA LEU A 416 19.09 -16.21 -30.48
C LEU A 416 20.02 -16.02 -31.70
N ASP A 417 21.14 -16.72 -31.74
CA ASP A 417 21.97 -16.75 -32.94
C ASP A 417 21.10 -17.18 -34.14
N CYS A 418 20.98 -16.30 -35.13
CA CYS A 418 20.12 -16.50 -36.31
C CYS A 418 20.64 -17.58 -37.26
N ASP A 419 21.53 -18.43 -36.80
CA ASP A 419 21.94 -19.61 -37.57
C ASP A 419 20.89 -20.72 -37.46
N LEU A 420 20.81 -21.56 -38.48
CA LEU A 420 19.85 -22.67 -38.54
C LEU A 420 20.02 -23.64 -37.36
N ALA A 421 21.26 -23.80 -36.89
CA ALA A 421 21.60 -24.73 -35.83
C ALA A 421 21.10 -24.24 -34.45
N GLY A 422 21.31 -22.97 -34.13
CA GLY A 422 20.83 -22.35 -32.89
C GLY A 422 19.31 -22.33 -32.81
N THR A 423 18.64 -21.92 -33.88
CA THR A 423 17.17 -21.91 -33.98
C THR A 423 16.62 -23.33 -33.81
N THR A 424 17.18 -24.33 -34.48
CA THR A 424 16.75 -25.72 -34.36
C THR A 424 16.95 -26.26 -32.94
N ALA A 425 18.08 -25.94 -32.33
CA ALA A 425 18.38 -26.35 -30.96
C ALA A 425 17.40 -25.72 -29.94
N TRP A 426 17.00 -24.47 -30.14
CA TRP A 426 16.01 -23.80 -29.28
C TRP A 426 14.62 -24.45 -29.40
N PHE A 427 14.13 -24.68 -30.65
CA PHE A 427 12.86 -25.36 -30.88
C PHE A 427 12.88 -26.80 -30.35
N PHE A 428 14.01 -27.48 -30.45
CA PHE A 428 14.19 -28.82 -29.87
C PHE A 428 13.99 -28.75 -28.34
N ARG A 429 14.64 -27.81 -27.62
CA ARG A 429 14.52 -27.67 -26.19
C ARG A 429 13.07 -27.34 -25.77
N LEU A 430 12.39 -26.47 -26.51
CA LEU A 430 10.99 -26.10 -26.28
C LEU A 430 10.05 -27.31 -26.34
N HIS A 431 10.30 -28.26 -27.25
CA HIS A 431 9.46 -29.44 -27.49
C HIS A 431 9.91 -30.69 -26.76
N ALA A 432 11.18 -30.77 -26.37
CA ALA A 432 11.72 -31.95 -25.70
C ALA A 432 11.31 -32.10 -24.24
N GLY A 433 10.90 -30.99 -23.56
CA GLY A 433 10.51 -31.03 -22.14
C GLY A 433 11.60 -31.70 -21.28
N GLY A 434 12.89 -31.41 -21.52
CA GLY A 434 14.02 -32.00 -20.81
C GLY A 434 14.46 -33.39 -21.25
N LYS A 435 13.86 -33.96 -22.27
CA LYS A 435 14.25 -35.29 -22.84
C LYS A 435 15.38 -35.14 -23.85
N GLU A 436 16.24 -36.15 -23.91
CA GLU A 436 17.33 -36.21 -24.93
C GLU A 436 16.83 -36.50 -26.35
N LYS A 437 15.61 -37.00 -26.52
CA LYS A 437 15.02 -37.39 -27.80
C LYS A 437 13.58 -36.97 -27.90
N LEU A 438 13.17 -36.49 -29.08
CA LEU A 438 11.77 -36.18 -29.38
C LEU A 438 11.01 -37.45 -29.73
N SER A 439 9.80 -37.58 -29.20
CA SER A 439 8.83 -38.58 -29.65
C SER A 439 8.22 -38.18 -31.00
N LYS A 440 7.54 -39.10 -31.70
CA LYS A 440 6.81 -38.80 -32.93
C LYS A 440 5.80 -37.66 -32.77
N ASN A 441 5.14 -37.61 -31.62
CA ASN A 441 4.17 -36.56 -31.31
C ASN A 441 4.87 -35.21 -31.08
N ASP A 442 6.06 -35.21 -30.45
CA ASP A 442 6.83 -33.99 -30.20
C ASP A 442 7.35 -33.42 -31.57
N VAL A 443 7.75 -34.26 -32.51
CA VAL A 443 8.16 -33.84 -33.86
C VAL A 443 6.97 -33.26 -34.64
N LEU A 444 5.79 -33.85 -34.53
CA LEU A 444 4.59 -33.31 -35.15
C LEU A 444 4.25 -31.91 -34.61
N ALA A 445 4.25 -31.80 -33.30
CA ALA A 445 3.99 -30.52 -32.60
C ALA A 445 5.05 -29.45 -32.88
N LEU A 446 6.33 -29.85 -33.08
CA LEU A 446 7.40 -28.96 -33.53
C LEU A 446 7.15 -28.47 -34.95
N SER A 447 6.71 -29.34 -35.85
CA SER A 447 6.38 -28.99 -37.24
C SER A 447 5.20 -28.02 -37.30
N GLU A 448 4.16 -28.23 -36.48
CA GLU A 448 3.03 -27.32 -36.34
C GLU A 448 3.46 -25.93 -35.81
N SER A 449 4.33 -25.90 -34.79
CA SER A 449 4.87 -24.66 -34.25
C SER A 449 5.71 -23.86 -35.25
N LEU A 450 6.51 -24.55 -36.07
CA LEU A 450 7.29 -23.92 -37.15
C LEU A 450 6.38 -23.35 -38.23
N LEU A 451 5.36 -24.08 -38.67
CA LEU A 451 4.38 -23.60 -39.64
C LEU A 451 3.64 -22.40 -39.09
N PHE A 452 3.28 -22.41 -37.84
CA PHE A 452 2.61 -21.30 -37.18
C PHE A 452 3.48 -20.03 -37.13
N SER A 453 4.77 -20.16 -36.78
CA SER A 453 5.70 -19.02 -36.71
C SER A 453 6.10 -18.45 -38.06
N THR A 454 5.98 -19.23 -39.16
CA THR A 454 6.31 -18.79 -40.53
C THR A 454 5.12 -18.25 -41.32
N SER A 455 3.89 -18.48 -40.86
CA SER A 455 2.65 -18.00 -41.49
C SER A 455 2.13 -16.68 -40.95
N SER A 456 2.82 -16.10 -39.99
CA SER A 456 2.55 -14.78 -39.39
C SER A 456 3.68 -13.81 -39.73
#